data_d1404132e6d26bf4964a388464f55e6c
#
_entry.id   d1404132e6d26bf4964a388464f55e6c
#
_cell.length_a   1.000
_cell.length_b   1.000
_cell.length_c   1.000
_cell.angle_alpha   90.00
_cell.angle_beta   90.00
_cell.angle_gamma   90.00
#
_symmetry.space_group_name_H-M   'P 1'
#
loop_
_entity.id
_entity.type
_entity.pdbx_description
1 polymer ?
#
loop_
_entity_poly.entity_id
_entity_poly.type
_entity_poly.pdbx_seq_one_letter_code
_entity_poly.pdbx_strand_id
1 'polypeptide(L)'
;MGLLLLLLLSCVTGSDLENILYVSQQKPTEAFAIGKPKRKAEWETKPKVRVCASTKLMMSRVDAAVRYWQRLGYEFNYVYKDFIIDCMNPRYGEIIITLPEGGFAPHHMAATRLYTSNRTGKIVMAKIFILPKNGRKERVLEHEFGHALGWSHYNKKFHIMYPNWQGG
;
A
#
# COMPACT_ATOMS: atom_id res chain seq x y z
N MET A 1 -9.36 -29.91 48.95
CA MET A 1 -10.17 -29.01 48.13
C MET A 1 -9.20 -28.15 47.30
N GLY A 2 -8.87 -28.61 46.12
CA GLY A 2 -7.97 -27.92 45.22
C GLY A 2 -8.78 -27.19 44.14
N LEU A 3 -8.65 -25.86 44.13
CA LEU A 3 -9.29 -25.00 43.12
C LEU A 3 -8.47 -25.02 41.85
N LEU A 4 -8.96 -25.72 40.82
CA LEU A 4 -8.38 -25.79 39.52
C LEU A 4 -8.69 -24.48 38.78
N LEU A 5 -7.71 -23.60 38.70
CA LEU A 5 -7.83 -22.34 37.93
C LEU A 5 -7.66 -22.68 36.43
N LEU A 6 -8.76 -22.79 35.70
CA LEU A 6 -8.77 -22.89 34.24
C LEU A 6 -8.35 -21.51 33.67
N LEU A 7 -7.10 -21.43 33.26
CA LEU A 7 -6.64 -20.37 32.36
C LEU A 7 -7.28 -20.61 30.98
N LEU A 8 -8.35 -19.89 30.71
CA LEU A 8 -8.86 -19.74 29.34
C LEU A 8 -7.84 -18.94 28.54
N LEU A 9 -6.97 -19.63 27.81
CA LEU A 9 -6.28 -19.04 26.68
C LEU A 9 -7.34 -18.64 25.65
N SER A 10 -7.77 -17.39 25.69
CA SER A 10 -8.45 -16.82 24.54
C SER A 10 -7.45 -16.77 23.39
N CYS A 11 -7.58 -17.70 22.47
CA CYS A 11 -7.02 -17.58 21.13
C CYS A 11 -7.54 -16.25 20.58
N VAL A 12 -6.67 -15.27 20.48
CA VAL A 12 -6.90 -14.10 19.63
C VAL A 12 -6.90 -14.63 18.22
N THR A 13 -8.08 -14.91 17.71
CA THR A 13 -8.29 -15.28 16.30
C THR A 13 -7.88 -14.08 15.46
N GLY A 14 -7.10 -14.29 14.40
CA GLY A 14 -6.54 -13.25 13.54
C GLY A 14 -7.55 -12.40 12.76
N SER A 15 -8.78 -12.25 13.25
CA SER A 15 -9.84 -11.43 12.69
C SER A 15 -9.77 -9.94 13.08
N ASP A 16 -8.96 -9.58 14.06
CA ASP A 16 -8.91 -8.21 14.57
C ASP A 16 -7.87 -7.29 13.87
N LEU A 17 -7.13 -7.84 12.91
CA LEU A 17 -6.22 -7.09 12.04
C LEU A 17 -6.86 -6.74 10.70
N GLU A 18 -8.15 -6.84 10.61
CA GLU A 18 -8.87 -6.48 9.41
C GLU A 18 -9.09 -5.00 9.33
N ASN A 19 -8.37 -4.45 8.44
CA ASN A 19 -8.95 -3.82 7.27
C ASN A 19 -7.86 -3.05 6.57
N ILE A 20 -7.15 -3.69 5.85
CA ILE A 20 -7.27 -4.25 4.56
C ILE A 20 -8.10 -3.46 3.65
N LEU A 21 -7.54 -3.02 2.76
CA LEU A 21 -8.03 -2.84 1.44
C LEU A 21 -7.52 -1.62 0.87
N TYR A 22 -6.60 -1.80 0.02
CA TYR A 22 -7.05 -1.65 -1.32
C TYR A 22 -6.28 -2.52 -2.28
N VAL A 23 -6.91 -3.53 -2.69
CA VAL A 23 -6.64 -4.16 -3.97
C VAL A 23 -7.31 -3.27 -5.01
N SER A 24 -6.59 -2.88 -6.06
CA SER A 24 -7.17 -2.21 -7.23
C SER A 24 -8.09 -3.17 -8.01
N GLN A 25 -9.02 -3.81 -7.32
CA GLN A 25 -9.88 -4.88 -7.85
C GLN A 25 -11.34 -4.50 -7.97
N GLN A 26 -11.70 -3.25 -7.92
CA GLN A 26 -13.10 -2.95 -8.24
C GLN A 26 -13.30 -2.87 -9.75
N LYS A 27 -14.12 -3.81 -10.26
CA LYS A 27 -14.74 -3.70 -11.58
C LYS A 27 -15.39 -2.31 -11.72
N PRO A 28 -15.31 -1.69 -12.90
CA PRO A 28 -15.92 -0.39 -13.13
C PRO A 28 -17.44 -0.51 -13.32
N THR A 29 -18.20 -0.72 -12.25
CA THR A 29 -19.67 -0.83 -12.30
C THR A 29 -20.41 0.06 -11.31
N GLU A 30 -19.74 1.04 -10.69
CA GLU A 30 -20.47 2.06 -9.94
C GLU A 30 -20.51 3.37 -10.71
N ALA A 31 -21.73 3.88 -10.85
CA ALA A 31 -22.02 5.17 -11.46
C ALA A 31 -21.10 6.26 -10.89
N PHE A 32 -20.34 6.87 -11.78
CA PHE A 32 -19.28 7.81 -11.46
C PHE A 32 -19.85 9.11 -10.89
N ALA A 33 -19.92 9.22 -9.58
CA ALA A 33 -20.10 10.52 -8.96
C ALA A 33 -18.88 11.40 -9.33
N ILE A 34 -19.12 12.48 -10.04
CA ILE A 34 -18.15 13.54 -10.29
C ILE A 34 -17.85 14.19 -8.95
N GLY A 35 -16.89 13.66 -8.22
CA GLY A 35 -16.51 14.12 -6.90
C GLY A 35 -15.01 14.43 -6.82
N LYS A 36 -14.59 15.05 -5.73
CA LYS A 36 -13.15 15.20 -5.42
C LYS A 36 -12.55 13.83 -5.03
N PRO A 37 -11.25 13.57 -5.30
CA PRO A 37 -10.61 12.36 -4.84
C PRO A 37 -10.77 12.23 -3.32
N LYS A 38 -11.09 11.02 -2.85
CA LYS A 38 -11.31 10.75 -1.42
C LYS A 38 -10.06 10.13 -0.82
N ARG A 39 -9.65 10.63 0.34
CA ARG A 39 -8.64 10.02 1.18
C ARG A 39 -9.35 9.22 2.27
N LYS A 40 -9.06 7.92 2.37
CA LYS A 40 -9.73 7.01 3.31
C LYS A 40 -9.17 7.09 4.72
N ALA A 41 -7.85 7.26 4.83
CA ALA A 41 -7.16 7.34 6.10
C ALA A 41 -5.86 8.14 5.95
N GLU A 42 -5.33 8.59 7.06
CA GLU A 42 -4.04 9.27 7.16
C GLU A 42 -3.04 8.38 7.89
N TRP A 43 -1.75 8.58 7.63
CA TRP A 43 -0.71 7.90 8.38
C TRP A 43 -0.67 8.36 9.84
N GLU A 44 -0.44 7.42 10.74
CA GLU A 44 -0.26 7.74 12.17
C GLU A 44 1.08 8.43 12.41
N THR A 45 2.10 8.05 11.65
CA THR A 45 3.45 8.65 11.67
C THR A 45 3.96 8.80 10.25
N LYS A 46 4.99 9.62 10.03
CA LYS A 46 5.67 9.72 8.73
C LYS A 46 6.23 8.35 8.32
N PRO A 47 5.80 7.75 7.21
CA PRO A 47 6.24 6.40 6.85
C PRO A 47 7.69 6.38 6.36
N LYS A 48 8.37 5.27 6.63
CA LYS A 48 9.59 4.86 5.93
C LYS A 48 9.20 4.12 4.67
N VAL A 49 10.06 4.15 3.65
CA VAL A 49 9.86 3.38 2.42
C VAL A 49 10.95 2.33 2.32
N ARG A 50 10.56 1.05 2.38
CA ARG A 50 11.46 -0.09 2.25
C ARG A 50 11.23 -0.77 0.91
N VAL A 51 12.27 -0.92 0.12
CA VAL A 51 12.23 -1.55 -1.20
C VAL A 51 12.94 -2.89 -1.14
N CYS A 52 12.20 -3.97 -1.31
CA CYS A 52 12.79 -5.31 -1.37
C CYS A 52 13.68 -5.46 -2.62
N ALA A 53 14.91 -5.93 -2.45
CA ALA A 53 15.85 -6.12 -3.55
C ALA A 53 15.31 -7.09 -4.62
N SER A 54 14.49 -8.06 -4.21
CA SER A 54 13.82 -9.01 -5.10
C SER A 54 12.97 -8.34 -6.20
N THR A 55 12.46 -7.14 -5.96
CA THR A 55 11.70 -6.37 -6.96
C THR A 55 12.54 -5.90 -8.13
N LYS A 56 13.87 -5.87 -8.00
CA LYS A 56 14.81 -5.33 -8.99
C LYS A 56 14.50 -3.89 -9.44
N LEU A 57 13.76 -3.14 -8.62
CA LEU A 57 13.46 -1.75 -8.90
C LEU A 57 14.73 -0.89 -8.78
N MET A 58 14.86 0.07 -9.68
CA MET A 58 15.84 1.14 -9.56
C MET A 58 15.39 2.13 -8.50
N MET A 59 16.26 2.45 -7.55
CA MET A 59 15.95 3.39 -6.48
C MET A 59 15.56 4.76 -7.03
N SER A 60 16.16 5.20 -8.13
CA SER A 60 15.80 6.47 -8.80
C SER A 60 14.31 6.55 -9.19
N ARG A 61 13.68 5.41 -9.56
CA ARG A 61 12.24 5.38 -9.84
C ARG A 61 11.41 5.51 -8.57
N VAL A 62 11.84 4.85 -7.50
CA VAL A 62 11.18 4.95 -6.19
C VAL A 62 11.29 6.39 -5.66
N ASP A 63 12.49 6.96 -5.73
CA ASP A 63 12.75 8.35 -5.32
C ASP A 63 11.93 9.36 -6.15
N ALA A 64 11.74 9.10 -7.44
CA ALA A 64 10.89 9.95 -8.29
C ALA A 64 9.43 9.92 -7.81
N ALA A 65 8.90 8.74 -7.48
CA ALA A 65 7.54 8.59 -6.97
C ALA A 65 7.37 9.24 -5.58
N VAL A 66 8.34 9.06 -4.70
CA VAL A 66 8.35 9.72 -3.38
C VAL A 66 8.40 11.24 -3.54
N ARG A 67 9.31 11.78 -4.38
CA ARG A 67 9.38 13.22 -4.65
C ARG A 67 8.10 13.78 -5.27
N TYR A 68 7.41 12.99 -6.08
CA TYR A 68 6.11 13.40 -6.62
C TYR A 68 5.15 13.76 -5.48
N TRP A 69 5.00 12.88 -4.50
CA TRP A 69 4.11 13.10 -3.37
C TRP A 69 4.62 14.14 -2.37
N GLN A 70 5.94 14.24 -2.20
CA GLN A 70 6.55 15.31 -1.38
C GLN A 70 6.22 16.71 -1.91
N ARG A 71 6.23 16.90 -3.24
CA ARG A 71 5.79 18.17 -3.83
C ARG A 71 4.33 18.50 -3.57
N LEU A 72 3.52 17.52 -3.24
CA LEU A 72 2.12 17.68 -2.84
C LEU A 72 1.93 17.79 -1.32
N GLY A 73 3.02 17.97 -0.57
CA GLY A 73 3.00 18.19 0.87
C GLY A 73 3.05 16.92 1.72
N TYR A 74 3.29 15.74 1.12
CA TYR A 74 3.44 14.51 1.90
C TYR A 74 4.87 14.37 2.42
N GLU A 75 4.97 13.83 3.63
CA GLU A 75 6.26 13.62 4.27
C GLU A 75 6.57 12.14 4.39
N PHE A 76 7.83 11.78 4.12
CA PHE A 76 8.39 10.45 4.31
C PHE A 76 9.62 10.59 5.19
N ASN A 77 9.90 9.55 5.99
CA ASN A 77 11.04 9.57 6.88
C ASN A 77 12.34 9.34 6.08
N TYR A 78 12.50 8.13 5.52
CA TYR A 78 13.60 7.78 4.63
C TYR A 78 13.19 6.63 3.69
N VAL A 79 13.96 6.51 2.60
CA VAL A 79 13.79 5.47 1.58
C VAL A 79 15.06 4.61 1.57
N TYR A 80 14.93 3.29 1.60
CA TYR A 80 16.06 2.39 1.57
C TYR A 80 15.75 1.08 0.85
N LYS A 81 16.81 0.41 0.37
CA LYS A 81 16.74 -0.91 -0.25
C LYS A 81 17.09 -1.96 0.78
N ASP A 82 16.26 -2.98 0.88
CA ASP A 82 16.45 -4.11 1.78
C ASP A 82 16.85 -5.34 0.95
N PHE A 83 17.96 -5.97 1.33
CA PHE A 83 18.53 -7.14 0.67
C PHE A 83 18.19 -8.45 1.37
N ILE A 84 17.38 -8.40 2.44
CA ILE A 84 16.96 -9.60 3.16
C ILE A 84 16.05 -10.44 2.25
N ILE A 85 16.30 -11.76 2.23
CA ILE A 85 15.55 -12.71 1.38
C ILE A 85 14.06 -12.68 1.70
N ASP A 86 13.69 -12.61 2.99
CA ASP A 86 12.29 -12.59 3.46
C ASP A 86 11.70 -11.17 3.58
N CYS A 87 12.14 -10.27 2.70
CA CYS A 87 11.61 -8.93 2.62
C CYS A 87 10.17 -8.94 2.06
N MET A 88 9.19 -9.33 2.86
CA MET A 88 7.80 -9.47 2.40
C MET A 88 6.80 -8.74 3.28
N ASN A 89 7.02 -8.66 4.58
CA ASN A 89 6.05 -8.12 5.52
C ASN A 89 6.43 -6.70 5.96
N PRO A 90 5.47 -5.75 5.93
CA PRO A 90 5.70 -4.41 6.43
C PRO A 90 5.84 -4.42 7.95
N ARG A 91 6.64 -3.47 8.46
CA ARG A 91 6.72 -3.15 9.88
C ARG A 91 5.90 -1.90 10.15
N TYR A 92 5.56 -1.69 11.42
CA TYR A 92 4.88 -0.46 11.83
C TYR A 92 5.63 0.78 11.34
N GLY A 93 4.89 1.73 10.76
CA GLY A 93 5.45 2.94 10.17
C GLY A 93 6.14 2.74 8.81
N GLU A 94 5.88 1.62 8.08
CA GLU A 94 6.54 1.35 6.80
C GLU A 94 5.56 1.19 5.63
N ILE A 95 5.99 1.72 4.49
CA ILE A 95 5.53 1.33 3.16
C ILE A 95 6.57 0.36 2.61
N ILE A 96 6.20 -0.91 2.42
CA ILE A 96 7.09 -1.88 1.79
C ILE A 96 6.73 -2.04 0.31
N ILE A 97 7.74 -2.12 -0.57
CA ILE A 97 7.57 -2.45 -1.98
C ILE A 97 8.17 -3.83 -2.22
N THR A 98 7.32 -4.78 -2.64
CA THR A 98 7.70 -6.20 -2.77
C THR A 98 7.12 -6.82 -4.04
N LEU A 99 7.53 -8.04 -4.33
CA LEU A 99 6.93 -8.84 -5.39
C LEU A 99 5.50 -9.26 -5.01
N PRO A 100 4.63 -9.47 -6.01
CA PRO A 100 3.31 -10.03 -5.76
C PRO A 100 3.37 -11.39 -5.06
N GLU A 101 2.44 -11.59 -4.15
CA GLU A 101 2.17 -12.88 -3.51
C GLU A 101 1.09 -13.65 -4.26
N GLY A 102 0.82 -14.88 -3.85
CA GLY A 102 -0.26 -15.69 -4.41
C GLY A 102 -1.60 -14.97 -4.42
N GLY A 103 -2.36 -15.11 -5.52
CA GLY A 103 -3.63 -14.41 -5.73
C GLY A 103 -3.54 -13.05 -6.42
N PHE A 104 -2.34 -12.57 -6.76
CA PHE A 104 -2.19 -11.38 -7.58
C PHE A 104 -2.70 -11.65 -9.00
N ALA A 105 -3.72 -10.91 -9.43
CA ALA A 105 -4.32 -11.13 -10.73
C ALA A 105 -3.34 -10.76 -11.88
N PRO A 106 -3.19 -11.62 -12.90
CA PRO A 106 -2.20 -11.43 -13.97
C PRO A 106 -2.31 -10.12 -14.75
N HIS A 107 -3.50 -9.53 -14.79
CA HIS A 107 -3.76 -8.27 -15.50
C HIS A 107 -3.44 -7.02 -14.65
N HIS A 108 -3.19 -7.18 -13.37
CA HIS A 108 -2.80 -6.04 -12.54
C HIS A 108 -1.34 -5.68 -12.78
N MET A 109 -1.09 -4.39 -12.95
CA MET A 109 0.28 -3.88 -13.06
C MET A 109 0.96 -3.79 -11.69
N ALA A 110 0.21 -3.37 -10.70
CA ALA A 110 0.61 -3.27 -9.31
C ALA A 110 -0.65 -3.30 -8.42
N ALA A 111 -0.48 -3.36 -7.12
CA ALA A 111 -1.56 -3.24 -6.14
C ALA A 111 -1.01 -2.77 -4.81
N THR A 112 -1.85 -2.10 -4.04
CA THR A 112 -1.49 -1.64 -2.69
C THR A 112 -2.47 -2.16 -1.66
N ARG A 113 -1.94 -2.69 -0.55
CA ARG A 113 -2.70 -3.08 0.63
C ARG A 113 -2.36 -2.14 1.79
N LEU A 114 -3.39 -1.61 2.44
CA LEU A 114 -3.26 -0.78 3.64
C LEU A 114 -3.59 -1.60 4.89
N TYR A 115 -2.93 -1.24 5.98
CA TYR A 115 -3.22 -1.73 7.33
C TYR A 115 -3.47 -0.53 8.22
N THR A 116 -4.63 -0.50 8.84
CA THR A 116 -5.04 0.59 9.73
C THR A 116 -5.09 0.11 11.18
N SER A 117 -4.83 1.01 12.09
CA SER A 117 -5.02 0.76 13.52
C SER A 117 -6.50 0.74 13.86
N ASN A 118 -6.99 -0.33 14.48
CA ASN A 118 -8.39 -0.42 14.94
C ASN A 118 -8.71 0.65 15.98
N ARG A 119 -7.71 1.12 16.72
CA ARG A 119 -7.89 2.14 17.75
C ARG A 119 -8.03 3.56 17.19
N THR A 120 -7.25 3.89 16.15
CA THR A 120 -7.15 5.27 15.63
C THR A 120 -7.75 5.45 14.25
N GLY A 121 -8.00 4.36 13.50
CA GLY A 121 -8.40 4.38 12.10
C GLY A 121 -7.29 4.86 11.15
N LYS A 122 -6.08 5.17 11.69
CA LYS A 122 -4.96 5.68 10.90
C LYS A 122 -4.17 4.56 10.26
N ILE A 123 -3.52 4.83 9.13
CA ILE A 123 -2.64 3.89 8.46
C ILE A 123 -1.38 3.70 9.33
N VAL A 124 -1.02 2.46 9.56
CA VAL A 124 0.16 2.07 10.32
C VAL A 124 1.18 1.30 9.48
N MET A 125 0.73 0.66 8.40
CA MET A 125 1.58 -0.06 7.44
C MET A 125 0.94 -0.01 6.05
N ALA A 126 1.76 -0.14 5.02
CA ALA A 126 1.29 -0.34 3.65
C ALA A 126 2.20 -1.32 2.90
N LYS A 127 1.63 -2.05 1.95
CA LYS A 127 2.35 -3.01 1.12
C LYS A 127 2.01 -2.76 -0.34
N ILE A 128 3.02 -2.43 -1.13
CA ILE A 128 2.90 -2.24 -2.57
C ILE A 128 3.45 -3.49 -3.26
N PHE A 129 2.61 -4.15 -4.02
CA PHE A 129 2.97 -5.29 -4.85
C PHE A 129 3.24 -4.82 -6.27
N ILE A 130 4.41 -5.14 -6.82
CA ILE A 130 4.75 -4.72 -8.16
C ILE A 130 5.69 -5.72 -8.85
N LEU A 131 5.41 -6.01 -10.12
CA LEU A 131 6.34 -6.77 -10.95
C LEU A 131 7.47 -5.86 -11.47
N PRO A 132 8.71 -6.35 -11.63
CA PRO A 132 9.86 -5.55 -12.07
C PRO A 132 9.61 -4.78 -13.37
N LYS A 133 8.96 -5.42 -14.35
CA LYS A 133 8.59 -4.82 -15.64
C LYS A 133 7.65 -3.61 -15.49
N ASN A 134 6.76 -3.65 -14.51
CA ASN A 134 5.75 -2.62 -14.30
C ASN A 134 6.28 -1.43 -13.50
N GLY A 135 7.28 -1.66 -12.64
CA GLY A 135 7.93 -0.58 -11.90
C GLY A 135 8.71 0.41 -12.77
N ARG A 136 9.00 0.02 -14.03
CA ARG A 136 9.63 0.91 -15.02
C ARG A 136 8.62 1.81 -15.73
N LYS A 137 7.34 1.43 -15.72
CA LYS A 137 6.28 2.20 -16.37
C LYS A 137 6.04 3.51 -15.63
N GLU A 138 5.85 4.56 -16.41
CA GLU A 138 5.57 5.88 -15.88
C GLU A 138 4.28 5.88 -15.06
N ARG A 139 4.27 6.63 -13.96
CA ARG A 139 3.13 6.84 -13.06
C ARG A 139 2.61 5.62 -12.29
N VAL A 140 3.09 4.40 -12.57
CA VAL A 140 2.60 3.21 -11.83
C VAL A 140 3.00 3.29 -10.35
N LEU A 141 4.26 3.59 -10.04
CA LEU A 141 4.70 3.75 -8.65
C LEU A 141 4.04 4.94 -7.97
N GLU A 142 3.93 6.08 -8.66
CA GLU A 142 3.28 7.28 -8.16
C GLU A 142 1.81 7.00 -7.79
N HIS A 143 1.10 6.22 -8.62
CA HIS A 143 -0.26 5.78 -8.36
C HIS A 143 -0.35 4.90 -7.11
N GLU A 144 0.49 3.88 -7.01
CA GLU A 144 0.51 2.98 -5.85
C GLU A 144 0.90 3.70 -4.55
N PHE A 145 1.83 4.64 -4.62
CA PHE A 145 2.11 5.51 -3.47
C PHE A 145 0.89 6.32 -3.06
N GLY A 146 0.07 6.76 -4.01
CA GLY A 146 -1.20 7.40 -3.70
C GLY A 146 -2.11 6.52 -2.86
N HIS A 147 -2.26 5.24 -3.25
CA HIS A 147 -2.99 4.28 -2.44
C HIS A 147 -2.33 4.06 -1.07
N ALA A 148 -1.00 3.91 -1.04
CA ALA A 148 -0.27 3.78 0.22
C ALA A 148 -0.43 4.99 1.15
N LEU A 149 -0.71 6.17 0.61
CA LEU A 149 -1.02 7.38 1.35
C LEU A 149 -2.51 7.54 1.69
N GLY A 150 -3.33 6.54 1.35
CA GLY A 150 -4.75 6.47 1.69
C GLY A 150 -5.70 6.97 0.61
N TRP A 151 -5.23 7.35 -0.57
CA TRP A 151 -6.09 7.84 -1.65
C TRP A 151 -6.82 6.70 -2.35
N SER A 152 -8.11 6.92 -2.60
CA SER A 152 -8.92 6.05 -3.45
C SER A 152 -8.75 6.41 -4.91
N HIS A 153 -9.18 5.51 -5.79
CA HIS A 153 -9.32 5.83 -7.20
C HIS A 153 -10.17 7.09 -7.40
N TYR A 154 -9.80 7.86 -8.40
CA TYR A 154 -10.55 9.01 -8.85
C TYR A 154 -10.75 8.93 -10.36
N ASN A 155 -12.00 8.83 -10.79
CA ASN A 155 -12.33 8.60 -12.20
C ASN A 155 -12.26 9.90 -13.03
N LYS A 156 -11.11 10.53 -13.03
CA LYS A 156 -10.77 11.66 -13.89
C LYS A 156 -9.55 11.28 -14.74
N LYS A 157 -9.71 11.21 -16.05
CA LYS A 157 -8.62 10.94 -16.98
C LYS A 157 -7.42 11.86 -16.69
N PHE A 158 -6.22 11.32 -16.84
CA PHE A 158 -4.93 12.00 -16.55
C PHE A 158 -4.67 12.34 -15.09
N HIS A 159 -5.61 12.09 -14.17
CA HIS A 159 -5.33 12.20 -12.75
C HIS A 159 -4.47 11.02 -12.29
N ILE A 160 -3.52 11.27 -11.35
CA ILE A 160 -2.64 10.20 -10.87
C ILE A 160 -3.39 9.01 -10.27
N MET A 161 -4.55 9.23 -9.65
CA MET A 161 -5.39 8.18 -9.07
C MET A 161 -6.45 7.63 -10.04
N TYR A 162 -6.28 7.82 -11.36
CA TYR A 162 -7.18 7.22 -12.34
C TYR A 162 -6.98 5.69 -12.36
N PRO A 163 -8.06 4.88 -12.33
CA PRO A 163 -7.95 3.42 -12.17
C PRO A 163 -7.28 2.70 -13.34
N ASN A 164 -7.33 3.28 -14.53
CA ASN A 164 -6.70 2.69 -15.71
C ASN A 164 -5.38 3.38 -16.01
N TRP A 165 -4.31 2.59 -16.15
CA TRP A 165 -3.03 3.14 -16.56
C TRP A 165 -3.12 3.76 -17.95
N GLN A 166 -2.69 5.01 -18.03
CA GLN A 166 -2.63 5.78 -19.27
C GLN A 166 -1.15 6.08 -19.53
N GLY A 167 -0.42 5.02 -19.95
CA GLY A 167 0.96 5.17 -20.35
C GLY A 167 1.10 5.94 -21.63
N GLY A 168 2.14 6.77 -21.71
CA GLY A 168 2.65 7.27 -22.95
C GLY A 168 3.49 6.21 -23.64
#